data_44480f2b2ee0e0b3383ef97ca12818f4
#
_entry.id   44480f2b2ee0e0b3383ef97ca12818f4
#
_cell.length_a   1.000
_cell.length_b   1.000
_cell.length_c   1.000
_cell.angle_alpha   90.00
_cell.angle_beta   90.00
_cell.angle_gamma   90.00
#
_symmetry.space_group_name_H-M   'P 1'
#
loop_
_entity.id
_entity.type
_entity.pdbx_description
1 polymer ?
#
loop_
_entity_poly.entity_id
_entity_poly.type
_entity_poly.pdbx_seq_one_letter_code
_entity_poly.pdbx_strand_id
1 'polypeptide(L)'
;MNLPNPLRSEEWPQSIRLIAWATLASLALVAIMAGLGVITAFISAQGPLLYALAGGWLLAALADAPIDRLVARGWTRTRAALLVWIAGAVPVIVIAIELAIAFAQSLGGIIAGPEPTPVEVGAMVGRLSALLASVGLNVDLVPLATTVILAIRDIAASVQSNIAAIAAGAIGALGPLILAIGTGIILSANPAHLDSVDELATRGRVRSAQRSRKILEEIIARFIGRHVALGFIYGVIVYVGATIAGADGLLAAVLGGIVMAIPSIGQGAAVLPPLALSILAAGPYVLPGSVVIIVGWLLCATQLAPRLMNGVLRLSGTTVFVAGSVGGLVGGVLGAVFALPVVAAVAAIRRDESTDRTFNTKRTTKNKRR
;
A
#
# COMPACT_ATOMS: atom_id res chain seq x y z
N MET A 1 -44.44 -25.97 49.37
CA MET A 1 -43.41 -24.93 49.08
C MET A 1 -43.32 -24.78 47.57
N ASN A 2 -44.09 -23.84 47.00
CA ASN A 2 -44.09 -23.60 45.56
C ASN A 2 -42.77 -22.86 45.21
N LEU A 3 -41.85 -23.53 44.56
CA LEU A 3 -40.66 -22.89 44.04
C LEU A 3 -41.09 -21.87 42.95
N PRO A 4 -40.62 -20.64 43.00
CA PRO A 4 -40.95 -19.67 41.98
C PRO A 4 -40.51 -20.17 40.60
N ASN A 5 -41.41 -20.04 39.64
CA ASN A 5 -41.11 -20.43 38.26
C ASN A 5 -39.97 -19.57 37.69
N PRO A 6 -38.79 -20.16 37.38
CA PRO A 6 -37.62 -19.38 36.95
C PRO A 6 -37.85 -18.58 35.65
N LEU A 7 -38.94 -18.87 34.93
CA LEU A 7 -39.29 -18.21 33.67
C LEU A 7 -40.16 -16.93 33.86
N ARG A 8 -40.68 -16.66 35.09
CA ARG A 8 -41.46 -15.45 35.38
C ARG A 8 -40.60 -14.41 36.12
N SER A 9 -39.83 -13.67 35.37
CA SER A 9 -38.96 -12.61 35.92
C SER A 9 -39.70 -11.44 36.59
N GLU A 10 -41.02 -11.32 36.42
CA GLU A 10 -41.86 -10.30 37.02
C GLU A 10 -42.02 -10.47 38.53
N GLU A 11 -41.84 -11.68 39.06
CA GLU A 11 -41.97 -12.01 40.50
C GLU A 11 -40.68 -11.76 41.30
N TRP A 12 -39.59 -11.38 40.60
CA TRP A 12 -38.30 -11.18 41.24
C TRP A 12 -38.13 -9.73 41.76
N PRO A 13 -37.47 -9.53 42.91
CA PRO A 13 -37.10 -8.22 43.40
C PRO A 13 -36.29 -7.45 42.35
N GLN A 14 -36.46 -6.13 42.30
CA GLN A 14 -35.80 -5.28 41.28
C GLN A 14 -34.27 -5.46 41.24
N SER A 15 -33.65 -5.65 42.40
CA SER A 15 -32.20 -5.90 42.55
C SER A 15 -31.78 -7.22 41.84
N ILE A 16 -32.55 -8.29 41.99
CA ILE A 16 -32.25 -9.61 41.36
C ILE A 16 -32.43 -9.49 39.87
N ARG A 17 -33.46 -8.81 39.39
CA ARG A 17 -33.67 -8.57 37.95
C ARG A 17 -32.51 -7.79 37.34
N LEU A 18 -32.04 -6.74 37.98
CA LEU A 18 -30.89 -5.95 37.52
C LEU A 18 -29.62 -6.79 37.45
N ILE A 19 -29.34 -7.61 38.45
CA ILE A 19 -28.19 -8.54 38.44
C ILE A 19 -28.34 -9.57 37.31
N ALA A 20 -29.52 -10.16 37.14
CA ALA A 20 -29.76 -11.13 36.07
C ALA A 20 -29.58 -10.50 34.67
N TRP A 21 -30.09 -9.29 34.45
CA TRP A 21 -29.86 -8.59 33.17
C TRP A 21 -28.40 -8.20 32.97
N ALA A 22 -27.70 -7.75 34.01
CA ALA A 22 -26.28 -7.42 33.92
C ALA A 22 -25.42 -8.66 33.60
N THR A 23 -25.73 -9.82 34.22
CA THR A 23 -25.05 -11.09 33.92
C THR A 23 -25.34 -11.61 32.51
N LEU A 24 -26.58 -11.52 32.05
CA LEU A 24 -26.94 -11.90 30.68
C LEU A 24 -26.29 -10.99 29.66
N ALA A 25 -26.28 -9.66 29.92
CA ALA A 25 -25.61 -8.71 29.03
C ALA A 25 -24.10 -8.94 28.97
N SER A 26 -23.46 -9.23 30.12
CA SER A 26 -22.01 -9.54 30.12
C SER A 26 -21.70 -10.86 29.46
N LEU A 27 -22.52 -11.90 29.62
CA LEU A 27 -22.39 -13.17 28.91
C LEU A 27 -22.59 -13.01 27.40
N ALA A 28 -23.59 -12.23 26.99
CA ALA A 28 -23.79 -11.90 25.57
C ALA A 28 -22.61 -11.12 24.99
N LEU A 29 -22.07 -10.16 25.73
CA LEU A 29 -20.88 -9.41 25.32
C LEU A 29 -19.67 -10.32 25.16
N VAL A 30 -19.42 -11.21 26.12
CA VAL A 30 -18.32 -12.20 26.05
C VAL A 30 -18.51 -13.15 24.88
N ALA A 31 -19.72 -13.62 24.62
CA ALA A 31 -20.03 -14.49 23.47
C ALA A 31 -19.80 -13.75 22.13
N ILE A 32 -20.20 -12.48 22.04
CA ILE A 32 -19.94 -11.65 20.85
C ILE A 32 -18.43 -11.45 20.66
N MET A 33 -17.71 -11.12 21.72
CA MET A 33 -16.24 -10.93 21.67
C MET A 33 -15.53 -12.22 21.27
N ALA A 34 -15.93 -13.36 21.82
CA ALA A 34 -15.40 -14.68 21.45
C ALA A 34 -15.71 -15.01 19.97
N GLY A 35 -16.94 -14.77 19.53
CA GLY A 35 -17.34 -14.96 18.13
C GLY A 35 -16.53 -14.08 17.17
N LEU A 36 -16.35 -12.81 17.50
CA LEU A 36 -15.48 -11.90 16.75
C LEU A 36 -14.03 -12.39 16.75
N GLY A 37 -13.54 -12.91 17.88
CA GLY A 37 -12.20 -13.49 17.99
C GLY A 37 -12.01 -14.69 17.07
N VAL A 38 -12.96 -15.59 16.97
CA VAL A 38 -12.93 -16.74 16.04
C VAL A 38 -12.96 -16.27 14.59
N ILE A 39 -13.81 -15.30 14.24
CA ILE A 39 -13.89 -14.74 12.89
C ILE A 39 -12.58 -14.07 12.51
N THR A 40 -12.00 -13.25 13.39
CA THR A 40 -10.72 -12.59 13.12
C THR A 40 -9.57 -13.58 12.99
N ALA A 41 -9.53 -14.63 13.84
CA ALA A 41 -8.54 -15.69 13.74
C ALA A 41 -8.67 -16.46 12.41
N PHE A 42 -9.90 -16.79 12.01
CA PHE A 42 -10.15 -17.44 10.71
C PHE A 42 -9.72 -16.56 9.54
N ILE A 43 -10.11 -15.28 9.52
CA ILE A 43 -9.73 -14.33 8.46
C ILE A 43 -8.20 -14.15 8.44
N SER A 44 -7.56 -14.07 9.59
CA SER A 44 -6.10 -13.96 9.68
C SER A 44 -5.39 -15.19 9.15
N ALA A 45 -5.90 -16.39 9.46
CA ALA A 45 -5.36 -17.66 8.96
C ALA A 45 -5.50 -17.79 7.43
N GLN A 46 -6.59 -17.28 6.85
CA GLN A 46 -6.85 -17.29 5.41
C GLN A 46 -6.33 -16.03 4.72
N GLY A 47 -5.86 -15.05 5.48
CA GLY A 47 -5.36 -13.76 4.97
C GLY A 47 -4.41 -13.90 3.80
N PRO A 48 -3.32 -14.69 3.89
CA PRO A 48 -2.38 -14.87 2.78
C PRO A 48 -3.03 -15.39 1.50
N LEU A 49 -3.97 -16.32 1.60
CA LEU A 49 -4.73 -16.84 0.46
C LEU A 49 -5.63 -15.76 -0.16
N LEU A 50 -6.41 -15.07 0.67
CA LEU A 50 -7.30 -14.00 0.21
C LEU A 50 -6.52 -12.87 -0.45
N TYR A 51 -5.38 -12.46 0.13
CA TYR A 51 -4.50 -11.45 -0.46
C TYR A 51 -3.89 -11.92 -1.76
N ALA A 52 -3.51 -13.20 -1.87
CA ALA A 52 -2.97 -13.76 -3.10
C ALA A 52 -4.02 -13.78 -4.22
N LEU A 53 -5.25 -14.21 -3.93
CA LEU A 53 -6.35 -14.21 -4.90
C LEU A 53 -6.75 -12.80 -5.32
N ALA A 54 -6.92 -11.89 -4.36
CA ALA A 54 -7.24 -10.50 -4.64
C ALA A 54 -6.09 -9.79 -5.40
N GLY A 55 -4.84 -10.04 -5.00
CA GLY A 55 -3.66 -9.53 -5.68
C GLY A 55 -3.54 -10.05 -7.11
N GLY A 56 -3.80 -11.34 -7.32
CA GLY A 56 -3.80 -11.95 -8.64
C GLY A 56 -4.88 -11.38 -9.56
N TRP A 57 -6.09 -11.21 -9.05
CA TRP A 57 -7.15 -10.53 -9.80
C TRP A 57 -6.77 -9.09 -10.17
N LEU A 58 -6.17 -8.36 -9.22
CA LEU A 58 -5.72 -7.00 -9.45
C LEU A 58 -4.62 -6.92 -10.50
N LEU A 59 -3.63 -7.82 -10.42
CA LEU A 59 -2.55 -7.90 -11.40
C LEU A 59 -3.11 -8.27 -12.78
N ALA A 60 -4.14 -9.14 -12.85
CA ALA A 60 -4.85 -9.41 -14.10
C ALA A 60 -5.49 -8.15 -14.68
N ALA A 61 -6.19 -7.37 -13.86
CA ALA A 61 -6.81 -6.11 -14.29
C ALA A 61 -5.77 -5.08 -14.80
N LEU A 62 -4.58 -5.04 -14.21
CA LEU A 62 -3.47 -4.21 -14.71
C LEU A 62 -2.90 -4.72 -16.03
N ALA A 63 -2.86 -6.04 -16.21
CA ALA A 63 -2.33 -6.68 -17.42
C ALA A 63 -3.30 -6.63 -18.60
N ASP A 64 -4.60 -6.46 -18.37
CA ASP A 64 -5.63 -6.50 -19.44
C ASP A 64 -5.37 -5.48 -20.55
N ALA A 65 -5.04 -4.24 -20.23
CA ALA A 65 -4.82 -3.19 -21.23
C ALA A 65 -3.68 -3.51 -22.23
N PRO A 66 -2.49 -3.95 -21.83
CA PRO A 66 -1.46 -4.39 -22.76
C PRO A 66 -1.84 -5.70 -23.48
N ILE A 67 -2.54 -6.63 -22.83
CA ILE A 67 -3.00 -7.88 -23.46
C ILE A 67 -3.97 -7.58 -24.59
N ASP A 68 -4.98 -6.74 -24.34
CA ASP A 68 -5.99 -6.37 -25.34
C ASP A 68 -5.36 -5.67 -26.55
N ARG A 69 -4.30 -4.88 -26.37
CA ARG A 69 -3.53 -4.30 -27.50
C ARG A 69 -2.85 -5.36 -28.37
N LEU A 70 -2.36 -6.43 -27.77
CA LEU A 70 -1.74 -7.54 -28.51
C LEU A 70 -2.81 -8.39 -29.23
N VAL A 71 -3.95 -8.63 -28.56
CA VAL A 71 -5.09 -9.33 -29.16
C VAL A 71 -5.63 -8.55 -30.36
N ALA A 72 -5.73 -7.22 -30.27
CA ALA A 72 -6.13 -6.35 -31.40
C ALA A 72 -5.14 -6.42 -32.58
N ARG A 73 -3.89 -6.87 -32.33
CA ARG A 73 -2.88 -7.13 -33.39
C ARG A 73 -2.88 -8.58 -33.92
N GLY A 74 -3.90 -9.36 -33.55
CA GLY A 74 -4.07 -10.74 -34.05
C GLY A 74 -3.45 -11.83 -33.17
N TRP A 75 -2.96 -11.51 -31.96
CA TRP A 75 -2.44 -12.52 -31.03
C TRP A 75 -3.59 -13.27 -30.36
N THR A 76 -3.41 -14.56 -30.08
CA THR A 76 -4.33 -15.26 -29.18
C THR A 76 -4.19 -14.73 -27.76
N ARG A 77 -5.30 -14.60 -27.02
CA ARG A 77 -5.30 -14.02 -25.67
C ARG A 77 -4.32 -14.72 -24.72
N THR A 78 -4.24 -16.04 -24.79
CA THR A 78 -3.31 -16.83 -23.95
C THR A 78 -1.85 -16.48 -24.25
N ARG A 79 -1.44 -16.36 -25.52
CA ARG A 79 -0.07 -15.97 -25.89
C ARG A 79 0.22 -14.54 -25.50
N ALA A 80 -0.73 -13.63 -25.70
CA ALA A 80 -0.61 -12.24 -25.29
C ALA A 80 -0.47 -12.11 -23.77
N ALA A 81 -1.27 -12.86 -23.00
CA ALA A 81 -1.18 -12.89 -21.54
C ALA A 81 0.21 -13.40 -21.09
N LEU A 82 0.66 -14.55 -21.59
CA LEU A 82 1.97 -15.10 -21.25
C LEU A 82 3.10 -14.11 -21.55
N LEU A 83 3.08 -13.48 -22.72
CA LEU A 83 4.10 -12.49 -23.09
C LEU A 83 4.11 -11.30 -22.12
N VAL A 84 2.94 -10.72 -21.82
CA VAL A 84 2.82 -9.57 -20.93
C VAL A 84 3.29 -9.93 -19.51
N TRP A 85 2.93 -11.12 -19.01
CA TRP A 85 3.34 -11.58 -17.69
C TRP A 85 4.84 -11.85 -17.61
N ILE A 86 5.44 -12.51 -18.63
CA ILE A 86 6.89 -12.74 -18.68
C ILE A 86 7.63 -11.41 -18.81
N ALA A 87 7.20 -10.53 -19.72
CA ALA A 87 7.81 -9.23 -19.93
C ALA A 87 7.69 -8.31 -18.68
N GLY A 88 6.66 -8.49 -17.87
CA GLY A 88 6.50 -7.77 -16.61
C GLY A 88 7.27 -8.40 -15.43
N ALA A 89 7.22 -9.75 -15.31
CA ALA A 89 7.81 -10.45 -14.19
C ALA A 89 9.34 -10.49 -14.24
N VAL A 90 9.93 -10.72 -15.41
CA VAL A 90 11.39 -10.86 -15.55
C VAL A 90 12.14 -9.60 -15.09
N PRO A 91 11.80 -8.38 -15.56
CA PRO A 91 12.45 -7.17 -15.05
C PRO A 91 12.27 -6.96 -13.55
N VAL A 92 11.06 -7.24 -13.01
CA VAL A 92 10.81 -7.11 -11.58
C VAL A 92 11.67 -8.07 -10.75
N ILE A 93 11.82 -9.33 -11.20
CA ILE A 93 12.66 -10.32 -10.53
C ILE A 93 14.14 -9.91 -10.60
N VAL A 94 14.62 -9.48 -11.75
CA VAL A 94 16.02 -9.03 -11.92
C VAL A 94 16.30 -7.83 -11.02
N ILE A 95 15.44 -6.81 -11.05
CA ILE A 95 15.57 -5.63 -10.19
C ILE A 95 15.52 -6.04 -8.70
N ALA A 96 14.64 -6.96 -8.31
CA ALA A 96 14.55 -7.42 -6.92
C ALA A 96 15.84 -8.13 -6.46
N ILE A 97 16.46 -8.95 -7.32
CA ILE A 97 17.72 -9.62 -7.02
C ILE A 97 18.87 -8.60 -6.91
N GLU A 98 19.01 -7.71 -7.89
CA GLU A 98 20.01 -6.65 -7.85
C GLU A 98 19.85 -5.75 -6.61
N LEU A 99 18.61 -5.40 -6.28
CA LEU A 99 18.30 -4.63 -5.10
C LEU A 99 18.68 -5.37 -3.80
N ALA A 100 18.40 -6.66 -3.72
CA ALA A 100 18.78 -7.46 -2.55
C ALA A 100 20.29 -7.54 -2.39
N ILE A 101 21.03 -7.70 -3.48
CA ILE A 101 22.50 -7.72 -3.48
C ILE A 101 23.04 -6.34 -3.07
N ALA A 102 22.58 -5.26 -3.71
CA ALA A 102 23.00 -3.89 -3.42
C ALA A 102 22.68 -3.50 -1.98
N PHE A 103 21.51 -3.89 -1.47
CA PHE A 103 21.12 -3.65 -0.08
C PHE A 103 22.02 -4.40 0.91
N ALA A 104 22.32 -5.67 0.65
CA ALA A 104 23.22 -6.45 1.50
C ALA A 104 24.64 -5.87 1.52
N GLN A 105 25.16 -5.44 0.38
CA GLN A 105 26.46 -4.77 0.27
C GLN A 105 26.49 -3.43 1.00
N SER A 106 25.45 -2.61 0.84
CA SER A 106 25.33 -1.31 1.51
C SER A 106 25.24 -1.48 3.03
N LEU A 107 24.45 -2.43 3.53
CA LEU A 107 24.39 -2.74 4.98
C LEU A 107 25.76 -3.18 5.51
N GLY A 108 26.44 -4.07 4.79
CA GLY A 108 27.78 -4.52 5.15
C GLY A 108 28.77 -3.36 5.23
N GLY A 109 28.74 -2.46 4.27
CA GLY A 109 29.59 -1.26 4.25
C GLY A 109 29.30 -0.29 5.39
N ILE A 110 28.03 -0.08 5.73
CA ILE A 110 27.62 0.78 6.85
C ILE A 110 28.11 0.24 8.20
N ILE A 111 28.01 -1.08 8.40
CA ILE A 111 28.32 -1.71 9.68
C ILE A 111 29.82 -1.92 9.85
N ALA A 112 30.51 -2.36 8.79
CA ALA A 112 31.95 -2.61 8.81
C ALA A 112 32.79 -1.33 8.73
N GLY A 113 32.19 -0.21 8.28
CA GLY A 113 32.88 1.07 8.18
C GLY A 113 33.27 1.62 9.57
N PRO A 114 34.38 2.39 9.66
CA PRO A 114 34.76 3.04 10.92
C PRO A 114 33.68 4.02 11.38
N GLU A 115 33.61 4.27 12.66
CA GLU A 115 32.74 5.32 13.19
C GLU A 115 33.28 6.68 12.73
N PRO A 116 32.42 7.55 12.16
CA PRO A 116 32.87 8.86 11.70
C PRO A 116 33.32 9.70 12.89
N THR A 117 34.51 10.25 12.80
CA THR A 117 35.03 11.15 13.80
C THR A 117 34.30 12.50 13.80
N PRO A 118 34.25 13.25 14.92
CA PRO A 118 33.65 14.59 14.95
C PRO A 118 34.23 15.54 13.89
N VAL A 119 35.49 15.34 13.50
CA VAL A 119 36.15 16.15 12.45
C VAL A 119 35.57 15.85 11.08
N GLU A 120 35.34 14.56 10.76
CA GLU A 120 34.71 14.14 9.50
C GLU A 120 33.26 14.59 9.42
N VAL A 121 32.51 14.43 10.52
CA VAL A 121 31.14 14.94 10.61
C VAL A 121 31.12 16.47 10.46
N GLY A 122 32.06 17.18 11.09
CA GLY A 122 32.20 18.63 10.95
C GLY A 122 32.50 19.05 9.51
N ALA A 123 33.33 18.30 8.79
CA ALA A 123 33.60 18.54 7.37
C ALA A 123 32.33 18.31 6.49
N MET A 124 31.51 17.29 6.82
CA MET A 124 30.25 17.02 6.11
C MET A 124 29.23 18.15 6.26
N VAL A 125 29.06 18.67 7.47
CA VAL A 125 28.04 19.69 7.77
C VAL A 125 28.60 21.13 7.75
N GLY A 126 29.90 21.30 7.61
CA GLY A 126 30.56 22.60 7.73
C GLY A 126 30.05 23.67 6.75
N ARG A 127 29.75 23.27 5.50
CA ARG A 127 29.15 24.18 4.50
C ARG A 127 27.76 24.64 4.92
N LEU A 128 26.94 23.75 5.49
CA LEU A 128 25.61 24.09 5.95
C LEU A 128 25.67 24.98 7.20
N SER A 129 26.57 24.67 8.13
CA SER A 129 26.83 25.52 9.31
C SER A 129 27.27 26.92 8.90
N ALA A 130 28.15 27.02 7.91
CA ALA A 130 28.61 28.32 7.39
C ALA A 130 27.48 29.12 6.70
N LEU A 131 26.62 28.45 5.93
CA LEU A 131 25.44 29.08 5.33
C LEU A 131 24.45 29.57 6.39
N LEU A 132 24.16 28.76 7.43
CA LEU A 132 23.30 29.17 8.53
C LEU A 132 23.89 30.36 9.31
N ALA A 133 25.20 30.35 9.53
CA ALA A 133 25.89 31.48 10.18
C ALA A 133 25.79 32.76 9.36
N SER A 134 25.84 32.68 8.01
CA SER A 134 25.72 33.84 7.13
C SER A 134 24.34 34.53 7.21
N VAL A 135 23.30 33.80 7.61
CA VAL A 135 21.95 34.36 7.85
C VAL A 135 21.66 34.59 9.35
N GLY A 136 22.71 34.58 10.19
CA GLY A 136 22.63 34.90 11.61
C GLY A 136 22.22 33.74 12.52
N LEU A 137 22.12 32.49 11.98
CA LEU A 137 21.80 31.28 12.72
C LEU A 137 23.07 30.50 13.05
N ASN A 138 23.64 30.75 14.24
CA ASN A 138 24.79 30.00 14.74
C ASN A 138 24.33 28.69 15.39
N VAL A 139 24.17 27.64 14.59
CA VAL A 139 23.78 26.32 15.06
C VAL A 139 24.94 25.36 14.88
N ASP A 140 25.35 24.70 15.94
CA ASP A 140 26.29 23.57 15.87
C ASP A 140 25.54 22.33 15.37
N LEU A 141 25.78 21.96 14.12
CA LEU A 141 25.13 20.80 13.49
C LEU A 141 25.88 19.50 13.73
N VAL A 142 27.10 19.52 14.30
CA VAL A 142 27.93 18.33 14.51
C VAL A 142 27.26 17.31 15.45
N PRO A 143 26.72 17.71 16.63
CA PRO A 143 26.03 16.77 17.53
C PRO A 143 24.79 16.15 16.87
N LEU A 144 24.00 16.97 16.14
CA LEU A 144 22.81 16.49 15.43
C LEU A 144 23.17 15.48 14.34
N ALA A 145 24.15 15.81 13.51
CA ALA A 145 24.60 14.92 12.43
C ALA A 145 25.17 13.61 12.98
N THR A 146 25.98 13.67 14.04
CA THR A 146 26.50 12.47 14.72
C THR A 146 25.37 11.61 15.24
N THR A 147 24.37 12.19 15.90
CA THR A 147 23.20 11.45 16.40
C THR A 147 22.46 10.76 15.27
N VAL A 148 22.23 11.45 14.16
CA VAL A 148 21.55 10.89 12.99
C VAL A 148 22.35 9.73 12.38
N ILE A 149 23.67 9.89 12.22
CA ILE A 149 24.54 8.83 11.67
C ILE A 149 24.53 7.61 12.56
N LEU A 150 24.65 7.78 13.88
CA LEU A 150 24.59 6.67 14.83
C LEU A 150 23.22 5.97 14.81
N ALA A 151 22.13 6.72 14.79
CA ALA A 151 20.78 6.15 14.68
C ALA A 151 20.60 5.32 13.40
N ILE A 152 21.15 5.79 12.27
CA ILE A 152 21.11 5.02 11.02
C ILE A 152 21.92 3.73 11.14
N ARG A 153 23.09 3.77 11.78
CA ARG A 153 23.92 2.58 12.04
C ARG A 153 23.21 1.58 12.94
N ASP A 154 22.55 2.03 14.00
CA ASP A 154 21.77 1.18 14.90
C ASP A 154 20.63 0.49 14.15
N ILE A 155 19.94 1.22 13.27
CA ILE A 155 18.91 0.65 12.39
C ILE A 155 19.52 -0.39 11.45
N ALA A 156 20.67 -0.10 10.83
CA ALA A 156 21.36 -1.03 9.94
C ALA A 156 21.79 -2.30 10.68
N ALA A 157 22.36 -2.17 11.87
CA ALA A 157 22.75 -3.30 12.73
C ALA A 157 21.53 -4.13 13.16
N SER A 158 20.41 -3.47 13.50
CA SER A 158 19.14 -4.14 13.81
C SER A 158 18.59 -4.90 12.61
N VAL A 159 18.65 -4.35 11.41
CA VAL A 159 18.25 -5.05 10.18
C VAL A 159 19.16 -6.26 9.93
N GLN A 160 20.47 -6.11 10.11
CA GLN A 160 21.42 -7.22 9.93
C GLN A 160 21.19 -8.34 10.94
N SER A 161 20.98 -8.00 12.21
CA SER A 161 20.70 -9.02 13.25
C SER A 161 19.40 -9.77 13.01
N ASN A 162 18.44 -9.16 12.31
CA ASN A 162 17.16 -9.75 11.95
C ASN A 162 17.10 -10.29 10.52
N ILE A 163 18.21 -10.32 9.78
CA ILE A 163 18.24 -10.69 8.35
C ILE A 163 17.68 -12.09 8.11
N ALA A 164 17.94 -13.03 9.03
CA ALA A 164 17.38 -14.38 8.95
C ALA A 164 15.85 -14.40 9.08
N ALA A 165 15.29 -13.59 9.99
CA ALA A 165 13.85 -13.46 10.16
C ALA A 165 13.20 -12.74 8.93
N ILE A 166 13.89 -11.73 8.40
CA ILE A 166 13.47 -11.02 7.18
C ILE A 166 13.48 -11.97 5.99
N ALA A 167 14.54 -12.77 5.84
CA ALA A 167 14.66 -13.77 4.79
C ALA A 167 13.60 -14.87 4.92
N ALA A 168 13.35 -15.37 6.13
CA ALA A 168 12.28 -16.34 6.38
C ALA A 168 10.88 -15.76 6.05
N GLY A 169 10.64 -14.50 6.39
CA GLY A 169 9.41 -13.78 6.01
C GLY A 169 9.27 -13.62 4.49
N ALA A 170 10.36 -13.29 3.79
CA ALA A 170 10.38 -13.20 2.33
C ALA A 170 10.11 -14.56 1.67
N ILE A 171 10.73 -15.64 2.16
CA ILE A 171 10.47 -17.01 1.71
C ILE A 171 8.99 -17.38 1.98
N GLY A 172 8.47 -17.06 3.16
CA GLY A 172 7.06 -17.28 3.50
C GLY A 172 6.08 -16.54 2.57
N ALA A 173 6.48 -15.39 2.04
CA ALA A 173 5.67 -14.63 1.08
C ALA A 173 5.68 -15.21 -0.34
N LEU A 174 6.63 -16.10 -0.68
CA LEU A 174 6.71 -16.69 -2.02
C LEU A 174 5.47 -17.51 -2.38
N GLY A 175 4.92 -18.28 -1.44
CA GLY A 175 3.71 -19.06 -1.68
C GLY A 175 2.52 -18.20 -2.11
N PRO A 176 2.10 -17.21 -1.31
CA PRO A 176 1.07 -16.25 -1.70
C PRO A 176 1.39 -15.48 -2.99
N LEU A 177 2.65 -15.13 -3.24
CA LEU A 177 3.07 -14.43 -4.45
C LEU A 177 2.91 -15.30 -5.69
N ILE A 178 3.39 -16.56 -5.65
CA ILE A 178 3.23 -17.52 -6.74
C ILE A 178 1.74 -17.75 -7.02
N LEU A 179 0.92 -17.89 -5.98
CA LEU A 179 -0.52 -18.03 -6.12
C LEU A 179 -1.16 -16.79 -6.76
N ALA A 180 -0.74 -15.58 -6.36
CA ALA A 180 -1.22 -14.34 -6.95
C ALA A 180 -0.85 -14.24 -8.45
N ILE A 181 0.39 -14.54 -8.80
CA ILE A 181 0.86 -14.56 -10.20
C ILE A 181 0.08 -15.63 -11.00
N GLY A 182 -0.04 -16.84 -10.47
CA GLY A 182 -0.79 -17.92 -11.12
C GLY A 182 -2.26 -17.55 -11.36
N THR A 183 -2.92 -17.01 -10.34
CA THR A 183 -4.30 -16.51 -10.44
C THR A 183 -4.40 -15.40 -11.49
N GLY A 184 -3.47 -14.46 -11.47
CA GLY A 184 -3.42 -13.37 -12.45
C GLY A 184 -3.27 -13.87 -13.89
N ILE A 185 -2.39 -14.81 -14.14
CA ILE A 185 -2.20 -15.43 -15.47
C ILE A 185 -3.47 -16.15 -15.93
N ILE A 186 -4.09 -16.96 -15.04
CA ILE A 186 -5.31 -17.70 -15.37
C ILE A 186 -6.46 -16.76 -15.72
N LEU A 187 -6.68 -15.72 -14.92
CA LEU A 187 -7.75 -14.75 -15.16
C LEU A 187 -7.49 -13.90 -16.41
N SER A 188 -6.24 -13.50 -16.65
CA SER A 188 -5.87 -12.74 -17.86
C SER A 188 -6.02 -13.57 -19.13
N ALA A 189 -5.67 -14.87 -19.08
CA ALA A 189 -5.76 -15.76 -20.22
C ALA A 189 -7.22 -16.13 -20.55
N ASN A 190 -8.09 -16.26 -19.53
CA ASN A 190 -9.48 -16.63 -19.72
C ASN A 190 -10.43 -15.84 -18.79
N PRO A 191 -10.84 -14.63 -19.19
CA PRO A 191 -11.72 -13.76 -18.40
C PRO A 191 -13.13 -14.34 -18.21
N ALA A 192 -13.55 -15.35 -18.98
CA ALA A 192 -14.85 -16.00 -18.81
C ALA A 192 -14.99 -16.68 -17.43
N HIS A 193 -13.90 -17.02 -16.75
CA HIS A 193 -13.98 -17.52 -15.38
C HIS A 193 -14.55 -16.49 -14.40
N LEU A 194 -14.28 -15.20 -14.61
CA LEU A 194 -14.87 -14.13 -13.78
C LEU A 194 -16.36 -13.97 -14.03
N ASP A 195 -16.81 -14.15 -15.28
CA ASP A 195 -18.23 -14.09 -15.62
C ASP A 195 -19.02 -15.23 -14.95
N SER A 196 -18.43 -16.43 -14.87
CA SER A 196 -19.02 -17.56 -14.14
C SER A 196 -19.12 -17.28 -12.63
N VAL A 197 -18.13 -16.64 -12.03
CA VAL A 197 -18.16 -16.23 -10.61
C VAL A 197 -19.24 -15.16 -10.38
N ASP A 198 -19.35 -14.18 -11.28
CA ASP A 198 -20.40 -13.15 -11.23
C ASP A 198 -21.80 -13.77 -11.30
N GLU A 199 -22.00 -14.80 -12.11
CA GLU A 199 -23.25 -15.54 -12.22
C GLU A 199 -23.62 -16.24 -10.93
N LEU A 200 -22.66 -16.96 -10.32
CA LEU A 200 -22.86 -17.64 -9.04
C LEU A 200 -23.15 -16.68 -7.88
N ALA A 201 -22.45 -15.55 -7.84
CA ALA A 201 -22.53 -14.58 -6.75
C ALA A 201 -23.83 -13.76 -6.78
N THR A 202 -24.43 -13.53 -7.94
CA THR A 202 -25.48 -12.52 -8.11
C THR A 202 -26.87 -13.08 -8.37
N ARG A 203 -27.05 -14.41 -8.38
CA ARG A 203 -28.37 -15.06 -8.61
C ARG A 203 -29.14 -14.45 -9.79
N GLY A 204 -28.47 -14.26 -10.92
CA GLY A 204 -29.10 -13.76 -12.15
C GLY A 204 -29.05 -12.24 -12.37
N ARG A 205 -28.39 -11.46 -11.49
CA ARG A 205 -28.10 -10.04 -11.73
C ARG A 205 -26.73 -9.83 -12.40
N VAL A 206 -26.36 -10.72 -13.31
CA VAL A 206 -25.03 -10.81 -13.93
C VAL A 206 -24.58 -9.48 -14.55
N ARG A 207 -25.46 -8.77 -15.30
CA ARG A 207 -25.09 -7.50 -15.95
C ARG A 207 -24.70 -6.41 -14.97
N SER A 208 -25.37 -6.35 -13.81
CA SER A 208 -25.05 -5.38 -12.75
C SER A 208 -23.71 -5.70 -12.11
N ALA A 209 -23.43 -6.98 -11.85
CA ALA A 209 -22.17 -7.44 -11.26
C ALA A 209 -20.98 -7.19 -12.19
N GLN A 210 -21.08 -7.55 -13.46
CA GLN A 210 -20.04 -7.29 -14.47
C GLN A 210 -19.74 -5.79 -14.62
N ARG A 211 -20.77 -4.94 -14.60
CA ARG A 211 -20.60 -3.48 -14.65
C ARG A 211 -19.86 -2.99 -13.39
N SER A 212 -20.27 -3.43 -12.22
CA SER A 212 -19.63 -3.06 -10.95
C SER A 212 -18.17 -3.52 -10.89
N ARG A 213 -17.89 -4.74 -11.35
CA ARG A 213 -16.53 -5.29 -11.45
C ARG A 213 -15.65 -4.44 -12.37
N LYS A 214 -16.12 -4.10 -13.57
CA LYS A 214 -15.37 -3.25 -14.51
C LYS A 214 -15.07 -1.87 -13.92
N ILE A 215 -16.03 -1.25 -13.23
CA ILE A 215 -15.82 0.03 -12.54
C ILE A 215 -14.71 -0.12 -11.48
N LEU A 216 -14.75 -1.20 -10.70
CA LEU A 216 -13.76 -1.49 -9.67
C LEU A 216 -12.35 -1.69 -10.28
N GLU A 217 -12.24 -2.56 -11.29
CA GLU A 217 -10.99 -2.84 -12.02
C GLU A 217 -10.38 -1.55 -12.60
N GLU A 218 -11.19 -0.72 -13.23
CA GLU A 218 -10.73 0.53 -13.85
C GLU A 218 -10.26 1.56 -12.80
N ILE A 219 -10.94 1.68 -11.67
CA ILE A 219 -10.53 2.59 -10.59
C ILE A 219 -9.23 2.11 -9.96
N ILE A 220 -9.13 0.80 -9.67
CA ILE A 220 -7.94 0.21 -9.06
C ILE A 220 -6.74 0.31 -10.01
N ALA A 221 -6.91 -0.06 -11.27
CA ALA A 221 -5.83 0.00 -12.27
C ALA A 221 -5.32 1.44 -12.43
N ARG A 222 -6.22 2.43 -12.53
CA ARG A 222 -5.83 3.84 -12.59
C ARG A 222 -5.14 4.32 -11.31
N PHE A 223 -5.63 3.92 -10.15
CA PHE A 223 -5.06 4.30 -8.86
C PHE A 223 -3.64 3.77 -8.69
N ILE A 224 -3.44 2.46 -8.90
CA ILE A 224 -2.12 1.83 -8.79
C ILE A 224 -1.18 2.34 -9.88
N GLY A 225 -1.64 2.40 -11.13
CA GLY A 225 -0.80 2.89 -12.22
C GLY A 225 -0.26 4.30 -11.97
N ARG A 226 -1.06 5.18 -11.37
CA ARG A 226 -0.62 6.53 -11.02
C ARG A 226 0.36 6.56 -9.85
N HIS A 227 0.19 5.69 -8.85
CA HIS A 227 1.16 5.58 -7.75
C HIS A 227 2.49 4.98 -8.22
N VAL A 228 2.45 3.98 -9.10
CA VAL A 228 3.66 3.44 -9.74
C VAL A 228 4.37 4.49 -10.57
N ALA A 229 3.62 5.28 -11.37
CA ALA A 229 4.20 6.40 -12.12
C ALA A 229 4.82 7.46 -11.21
N LEU A 230 4.16 7.80 -10.10
CA LEU A 230 4.69 8.74 -9.11
C LEU A 230 5.98 8.20 -8.48
N GLY A 231 6.01 6.93 -8.09
CA GLY A 231 7.19 6.25 -7.56
C GLY A 231 8.34 6.22 -8.57
N PHE A 232 8.04 5.94 -9.84
CA PHE A 232 9.03 5.95 -10.91
C PHE A 232 9.64 7.35 -11.12
N ILE A 233 8.81 8.39 -11.20
CA ILE A 233 9.28 9.77 -11.37
C ILE A 233 10.16 10.17 -10.18
N TYR A 234 9.73 9.89 -8.96
CA TYR A 234 10.53 10.17 -7.76
C TYR A 234 11.83 9.35 -7.75
N GLY A 235 11.78 8.07 -8.13
CA GLY A 235 12.95 7.21 -8.25
C GLY A 235 14.01 7.80 -9.20
N VAL A 236 13.60 8.34 -10.35
CA VAL A 236 14.53 9.01 -11.29
C VAL A 236 15.19 10.24 -10.63
N ILE A 237 14.43 11.04 -9.91
CA ILE A 237 14.98 12.21 -9.19
C ILE A 237 15.97 11.76 -8.11
N VAL A 238 15.60 10.73 -7.35
CA VAL A 238 16.46 10.15 -6.32
C VAL A 238 17.74 9.57 -6.91
N TYR A 239 17.66 8.88 -8.05
CA TYR A 239 18.85 8.38 -8.75
C TYR A 239 19.87 9.47 -8.98
N VAL A 240 19.43 10.60 -9.53
CA VAL A 240 20.30 11.74 -9.79
C VAL A 240 20.86 12.31 -8.48
N GLY A 241 20.01 12.57 -7.49
CA GLY A 241 20.43 13.15 -6.22
C GLY A 241 21.41 12.26 -5.44
N ALA A 242 21.12 10.95 -5.35
CA ALA A 242 21.96 10.00 -4.64
C ALA A 242 23.32 9.79 -5.35
N THR A 243 23.33 9.73 -6.68
CA THR A 243 24.58 9.67 -7.46
C THR A 243 25.45 10.92 -7.24
N ILE A 244 24.84 12.11 -7.22
CA ILE A 244 25.56 13.35 -6.88
C ILE A 244 26.12 13.26 -5.46
N ALA A 245 25.35 12.73 -4.51
CA ALA A 245 25.79 12.57 -3.12
C ALA A 245 26.94 11.53 -2.95
N GLY A 246 27.22 10.73 -3.97
CA GLY A 246 28.21 9.63 -3.92
C GLY A 246 27.66 8.33 -3.38
N ALA A 247 26.32 8.20 -3.23
CA ALA A 247 25.65 6.97 -2.82
C ALA A 247 25.33 6.08 -4.04
N ASP A 248 24.95 4.83 -3.77
CA ASP A 248 24.39 3.96 -4.79
C ASP A 248 23.05 4.53 -5.29
N GLY A 249 23.10 5.17 -6.47
CA GLY A 249 21.94 5.83 -7.07
C GLY A 249 20.80 4.86 -7.38
N LEU A 250 21.11 3.63 -7.81
CA LEU A 250 20.09 2.65 -8.17
C LEU A 250 19.37 2.12 -6.93
N LEU A 251 20.12 1.75 -5.89
CA LEU A 251 19.54 1.30 -4.62
C LEU A 251 18.66 2.39 -4.00
N ALA A 252 19.17 3.62 -3.93
CA ALA A 252 18.42 4.76 -3.40
C ALA A 252 17.15 5.04 -4.21
N ALA A 253 17.23 5.02 -5.54
CA ALA A 253 16.12 5.25 -6.45
C ALA A 253 15.01 4.21 -6.29
N VAL A 254 15.39 2.93 -6.20
CA VAL A 254 14.40 1.84 -6.06
C VAL A 254 13.74 1.90 -4.68
N LEU A 255 14.52 2.09 -3.60
CA LEU A 255 13.95 2.23 -2.26
C LEU A 255 13.03 3.44 -2.15
N GLY A 256 13.50 4.62 -2.58
CA GLY A 256 12.69 5.83 -2.58
C GLY A 256 11.45 5.72 -3.47
N GLY A 257 11.60 5.15 -4.67
CA GLY A 257 10.52 4.96 -5.63
C GLY A 257 9.46 3.97 -5.14
N ILE A 258 9.86 2.83 -4.57
CA ILE A 258 8.92 1.85 -3.99
C ILE A 258 8.14 2.48 -2.83
N VAL A 259 8.82 3.13 -1.89
CA VAL A 259 8.16 3.78 -0.77
C VAL A 259 7.20 4.87 -1.27
N MET A 260 7.61 5.69 -2.25
CA MET A 260 6.75 6.73 -2.83
C MET A 260 5.52 6.15 -3.53
N ALA A 261 5.64 4.96 -4.12
CA ALA A 261 4.51 4.28 -4.76
C ALA A 261 3.47 3.74 -3.75
N ILE A 262 3.81 3.64 -2.46
CA ILE A 262 2.86 3.24 -1.42
C ILE A 262 1.99 4.43 -1.03
N PRO A 263 0.65 4.37 -1.25
CA PRO A 263 -0.26 5.44 -0.90
C PRO A 263 -0.14 5.83 0.59
N SER A 264 -0.24 7.11 0.89
CA SER A 264 -0.16 7.70 2.23
C SER A 264 1.22 7.61 2.89
N ILE A 265 1.88 6.46 2.87
CA ILE A 265 3.22 6.26 3.44
C ILE A 265 4.27 7.00 2.61
N GLY A 266 4.20 6.88 1.29
CA GLY A 266 5.20 7.45 0.40
C GLY A 266 5.33 8.96 0.50
N GLN A 267 4.20 9.64 0.61
CA GLN A 267 4.20 11.10 0.75
C GLN A 267 4.85 11.58 2.06
N GLY A 268 4.84 10.75 3.13
CA GLY A 268 5.46 11.07 4.41
C GLY A 268 6.88 10.56 4.59
N ALA A 269 7.21 9.39 4.05
CA ALA A 269 8.42 8.65 4.41
C ALA A 269 9.38 8.34 3.25
N ALA A 270 8.99 8.56 1.99
CA ALA A 270 9.80 8.17 0.83
C ALA A 270 11.18 8.86 0.76
N VAL A 271 11.31 10.01 1.40
CA VAL A 271 12.57 10.76 1.46
C VAL A 271 13.62 10.10 2.39
N LEU A 272 13.18 9.33 3.40
CA LEU A 272 14.06 8.83 4.45
C LEU A 272 15.11 7.82 3.95
N PRO A 273 14.77 6.74 3.21
CA PRO A 273 15.76 5.77 2.77
C PRO A 273 16.85 6.37 1.88
N PRO A 274 16.54 7.16 0.82
CA PRO A 274 17.58 7.72 -0.03
C PRO A 274 18.43 8.78 0.66
N LEU A 275 17.86 9.56 1.59
CA LEU A 275 18.65 10.48 2.41
C LEU A 275 19.61 9.73 3.32
N ALA A 276 19.18 8.67 3.98
CA ALA A 276 20.02 7.86 4.83
C ALA A 276 21.23 7.32 4.04
N LEU A 277 20.99 6.72 2.87
CA LEU A 277 22.05 6.23 2.00
C LEU A 277 23.00 7.34 1.55
N SER A 278 22.47 8.52 1.20
CA SER A 278 23.27 9.67 0.78
C SER A 278 24.16 10.20 1.90
N ILE A 279 23.65 10.30 3.13
CA ILE A 279 24.42 10.73 4.31
C ILE A 279 25.50 9.72 4.64
N LEU A 280 25.21 8.43 4.60
CA LEU A 280 26.16 7.37 4.90
C LEU A 280 27.28 7.22 3.86
N ALA A 281 27.00 7.57 2.61
CA ALA A 281 28.02 7.58 1.56
C ALA A 281 29.12 8.63 1.81
N ALA A 282 28.85 9.64 2.65
CA ALA A 282 29.81 10.68 3.08
C ALA A 282 30.57 11.35 1.92
N GLY A 283 29.99 11.38 0.73
CA GLY A 283 30.60 11.97 -0.45
C GLY A 283 30.75 13.49 -0.35
N PRO A 284 31.65 14.10 -1.13
CA PRO A 284 31.87 15.56 -1.08
C PRO A 284 30.67 16.40 -1.48
N TYR A 285 29.71 15.81 -2.16
CA TYR A 285 28.49 16.46 -2.64
C TYR A 285 27.21 15.96 -1.95
N VAL A 286 27.33 15.43 -0.73
CA VAL A 286 26.15 14.96 0.06
C VAL A 286 25.08 16.03 0.18
N LEU A 287 25.46 17.31 0.47
CA LEU A 287 24.49 18.39 0.61
C LEU A 287 23.72 18.69 -0.69
N PRO A 288 24.35 18.97 -1.83
CA PRO A 288 23.61 19.22 -3.04
C PRO A 288 22.79 18.01 -3.49
N GLY A 289 23.29 16.80 -3.35
CA GLY A 289 22.52 15.58 -3.64
C GLY A 289 21.29 15.42 -2.75
N SER A 290 21.44 15.65 -1.45
CA SER A 290 20.33 15.62 -0.48
C SER A 290 19.27 16.70 -0.79
N VAL A 291 19.69 17.88 -1.19
CA VAL A 291 18.76 18.96 -1.62
C VAL A 291 17.93 18.52 -2.82
N VAL A 292 18.55 17.88 -3.82
CA VAL A 292 17.81 17.32 -4.98
C VAL A 292 16.76 16.31 -4.53
N ILE A 293 17.11 15.39 -3.63
CA ILE A 293 16.20 14.36 -3.11
C ILE A 293 15.03 14.99 -2.34
N ILE A 294 15.31 15.96 -1.44
CA ILE A 294 14.29 16.62 -0.63
C ILE A 294 13.34 17.46 -1.50
N VAL A 295 13.89 18.28 -2.40
CA VAL A 295 13.10 19.11 -3.31
C VAL A 295 12.24 18.21 -4.23
N GLY A 296 12.82 17.14 -4.76
CA GLY A 296 12.09 16.15 -5.55
C GLY A 296 10.95 15.51 -4.76
N TRP A 297 11.19 15.13 -3.51
CA TRP A 297 10.15 14.61 -2.62
C TRP A 297 9.04 15.62 -2.39
N LEU A 298 9.37 16.87 -2.04
CA LEU A 298 8.38 17.93 -1.84
C LEU A 298 7.53 18.14 -3.09
N LEU A 299 8.15 18.24 -4.27
CA LEU A 299 7.44 18.40 -5.54
C LEU A 299 6.52 17.21 -5.83
N CYS A 300 6.99 16.00 -5.64
CA CYS A 300 6.19 14.79 -5.83
C CYS A 300 5.03 14.71 -4.82
N ALA A 301 5.29 14.93 -3.53
CA ALA A 301 4.28 14.79 -2.47
C ALA A 301 3.22 15.91 -2.51
N THR A 302 3.63 17.17 -2.75
CA THR A 302 2.73 18.33 -2.60
C THR A 302 2.08 18.79 -3.91
N GLN A 303 2.72 18.56 -5.05
CA GLN A 303 2.22 19.02 -6.34
C GLN A 303 1.84 17.88 -7.29
N LEU A 304 2.74 16.91 -7.48
CA LEU A 304 2.52 15.87 -8.49
C LEU A 304 1.50 14.84 -8.03
N ALA A 305 1.58 14.37 -6.77
CA ALA A 305 0.64 13.40 -6.23
C ALA A 305 -0.81 13.92 -6.27
N PRO A 306 -1.16 15.12 -5.79
CA PRO A 306 -2.51 15.65 -5.92
C PRO A 306 -2.97 15.77 -7.37
N ARG A 307 -2.09 16.23 -8.28
CA ARG A 307 -2.43 16.37 -9.71
C ARG A 307 -2.71 15.02 -10.37
N LEU A 308 -1.88 14.02 -10.10
CA LEU A 308 -2.07 12.66 -10.62
C LEU A 308 -3.32 12.00 -10.03
N MET A 309 -3.63 12.24 -8.76
CA MET A 309 -4.77 11.62 -8.08
C MET A 309 -6.10 12.34 -8.35
N ASN A 310 -6.08 13.54 -8.89
CA ASN A 310 -7.30 14.28 -9.24
C ASN A 310 -8.22 13.46 -10.15
N GLY A 311 -9.48 13.35 -9.75
CA GLY A 311 -10.51 12.65 -10.52
C GLY A 311 -10.55 11.12 -10.38
N VAL A 312 -9.56 10.47 -9.71
CA VAL A 312 -9.59 9.01 -9.49
C VAL A 312 -10.50 8.64 -8.35
N LEU A 313 -10.29 9.21 -7.18
CA LEU A 313 -10.98 8.76 -5.97
C LEU A 313 -12.27 9.53 -5.69
N ARG A 314 -12.37 10.83 -6.00
CA ARG A 314 -13.49 11.72 -5.66
C ARG A 314 -14.04 11.48 -4.25
N LEU A 315 -13.16 11.22 -3.29
CA LEU A 315 -13.47 10.98 -1.88
C LEU A 315 -13.11 12.21 -1.06
N SER A 316 -13.82 12.41 0.06
CA SER A 316 -13.44 13.44 1.04
C SER A 316 -12.18 13.03 1.80
N GLY A 317 -11.41 14.00 2.31
CA GLY A 317 -10.20 13.71 3.08
C GLY A 317 -10.48 12.83 4.31
N THR A 318 -11.62 13.04 4.98
CA THR A 318 -12.07 12.20 6.09
C THR A 318 -12.32 10.75 5.67
N THR A 319 -12.96 10.54 4.51
CA THR A 319 -13.19 9.19 3.97
C THR A 319 -11.87 8.49 3.65
N VAL A 320 -10.90 9.21 3.09
CA VAL A 320 -9.55 8.69 2.81
C VAL A 320 -8.86 8.27 4.10
N PHE A 321 -8.90 9.12 5.12
CA PHE A 321 -8.27 8.83 6.41
C PHE A 321 -8.92 7.61 7.10
N VAL A 322 -10.25 7.59 7.19
CA VAL A 322 -10.98 6.47 7.83
C VAL A 322 -10.76 5.17 7.06
N ALA A 323 -10.88 5.19 5.72
CA ALA A 323 -10.67 4.01 4.91
C ALA A 323 -9.25 3.45 5.04
N GLY A 324 -8.24 4.33 5.00
CA GLY A 324 -6.84 3.94 5.18
C GLY A 324 -6.57 3.37 6.56
N SER A 325 -7.12 3.99 7.61
CA SER A 325 -6.96 3.52 9.01
C SER A 325 -7.63 2.16 9.22
N VAL A 326 -8.87 2.00 8.79
CA VAL A 326 -9.61 0.71 8.92
C VAL A 326 -8.91 -0.36 8.08
N GLY A 327 -8.52 -0.04 6.84
CA GLY A 327 -7.77 -0.96 6.00
C GLY A 327 -6.45 -1.39 6.64
N GLY A 328 -5.74 -0.44 7.24
CA GLY A 328 -4.49 -0.69 7.95
C GLY A 328 -4.66 -1.61 9.16
N LEU A 329 -5.72 -1.42 9.94
CA LEU A 329 -6.05 -2.30 11.08
C LEU A 329 -6.41 -3.72 10.66
N VAL A 330 -7.11 -3.89 9.54
CA VAL A 330 -7.59 -5.20 9.07
C VAL A 330 -6.51 -5.96 8.30
N GLY A 331 -5.76 -5.30 7.44
CA GLY A 331 -4.84 -5.94 6.49
C GLY A 331 -3.43 -5.36 6.47
N GLY A 332 -3.03 -4.63 7.52
CA GLY A 332 -1.72 -3.99 7.58
C GLY A 332 -1.51 -3.00 6.42
N VAL A 333 -0.28 -2.91 5.93
CA VAL A 333 0.09 -2.00 4.83
C VAL A 333 -0.73 -2.27 3.57
N LEU A 334 -0.93 -3.54 3.21
CA LEU A 334 -1.73 -3.92 2.04
C LEU A 334 -3.19 -3.51 2.22
N GLY A 335 -3.77 -3.74 3.38
CA GLY A 335 -5.12 -3.30 3.69
C GLY A 335 -5.29 -1.79 3.58
N ALA A 336 -4.34 -1.00 4.06
CA ALA A 336 -4.37 0.46 3.92
C ALA A 336 -4.31 0.91 2.44
N VAL A 337 -3.47 0.27 1.64
CA VAL A 337 -3.33 0.55 0.20
C VAL A 337 -4.61 0.23 -0.57
N PHE A 338 -5.21 -0.94 -0.32
CA PHE A 338 -6.37 -1.41 -1.08
C PHE A 338 -7.70 -0.83 -0.59
N ALA A 339 -7.78 -0.39 0.67
CA ALA A 339 -9.01 0.21 1.20
C ALA A 339 -9.48 1.43 0.41
N LEU A 340 -8.55 2.29 -0.01
CA LEU A 340 -8.88 3.52 -0.74
C LEU A 340 -9.56 3.27 -2.09
N PRO A 341 -8.99 2.48 -3.01
CA PRO A 341 -9.63 2.19 -4.28
C PRO A 341 -10.93 1.38 -4.13
N VAL A 342 -11.02 0.49 -3.12
CA VAL A 342 -12.25 -0.26 -2.85
C VAL A 342 -13.37 0.69 -2.41
N VAL A 343 -13.12 1.59 -1.46
CA VAL A 343 -14.11 2.58 -1.02
C VAL A 343 -14.50 3.52 -2.16
N ALA A 344 -13.54 3.93 -2.99
CA ALA A 344 -13.82 4.75 -4.17
C ALA A 344 -14.71 4.04 -5.18
N ALA A 345 -14.47 2.76 -5.42
CA ALA A 345 -15.28 1.95 -6.31
C ALA A 345 -16.71 1.74 -5.77
N VAL A 346 -16.85 1.42 -4.48
CA VAL A 346 -18.17 1.34 -3.82
C VAL A 346 -18.93 2.66 -3.95
N ALA A 347 -18.26 3.79 -3.73
CA ALA A 347 -18.88 5.11 -3.89
C ALA A 347 -19.27 5.40 -5.36
N ALA A 348 -18.49 4.95 -6.33
CA ALA A 348 -18.79 5.09 -7.76
C ALA A 348 -19.97 4.23 -8.18
N ILE A 349 -20.04 2.97 -7.75
CA ILE A 349 -21.13 2.04 -8.01
C ILE A 349 -22.46 2.60 -7.45
N ARG A 350 -22.43 3.09 -6.20
CA ARG A 350 -23.63 3.70 -5.58
C ARG A 350 -24.14 4.94 -6.35
N ARG A 351 -23.22 5.76 -6.89
CA ARG A 351 -23.61 6.93 -7.70
C ARG A 351 -24.23 6.51 -9.03
N ASP A 352 -23.69 5.49 -9.67
CA ASP A 352 -24.19 4.93 -10.92
C ASP A 352 -25.61 4.39 -10.73
N GLU A 353 -25.86 3.58 -9.70
CA GLU A 353 -27.19 3.07 -9.36
C GLU A 353 -28.21 4.18 -9.05
N SER A 354 -27.77 5.25 -8.36
CA SER A 354 -28.67 6.38 -8.06
C SER A 354 -29.08 7.14 -9.32
N THR A 355 -28.18 7.25 -10.28
CA THR A 355 -28.45 7.89 -11.58
C THR A 355 -29.44 7.07 -12.39
N ASP A 356 -29.27 5.75 -12.46
CA ASP A 356 -30.20 4.85 -13.17
C ASP A 356 -31.61 4.87 -12.55
N ARG A 357 -31.72 4.92 -11.22
CA ARG A 357 -33.03 5.06 -10.54
C ARG A 357 -33.72 6.38 -10.90
N THR A 358 -32.98 7.47 -10.95
CA THR A 358 -33.50 8.79 -11.27
C THR A 358 -34.00 8.88 -12.73
N PHE A 359 -33.29 8.25 -13.66
CA PHE A 359 -33.70 8.15 -15.07
C PHE A 359 -34.97 7.30 -15.25
N ASN A 360 -35.05 6.15 -14.57
CA ASN A 360 -36.21 5.27 -14.62
C ASN A 360 -37.49 5.93 -14.03
N THR A 361 -37.31 6.64 -12.91
CA THR A 361 -38.44 7.40 -12.30
C THR A 361 -38.96 8.51 -13.20
N LYS A 362 -38.08 9.24 -13.88
CA LYS A 362 -38.49 10.28 -14.86
C LYS A 362 -39.15 9.68 -16.08
N ARG A 363 -38.76 8.49 -16.53
CA ARG A 363 -39.34 7.80 -17.68
C ARG A 363 -40.74 7.25 -17.38
N THR A 364 -40.95 6.70 -16.18
CA THR A 364 -42.27 6.22 -15.71
C THR A 364 -43.25 7.36 -15.45
N THR A 365 -42.80 8.50 -14.92
CA THR A 365 -43.64 9.69 -14.73
C THR A 365 -44.02 10.34 -16.06
N LYS A 366 -43.16 10.32 -17.07
CA LYS A 366 -43.48 10.86 -18.41
C LYS A 366 -44.46 9.96 -19.17
N ASN A 367 -44.38 8.64 -18.99
CA ASN A 367 -45.33 7.69 -19.60
C ASN A 367 -46.71 7.68 -18.92
N LYS A 368 -46.82 8.08 -17.65
CA LYS A 368 -48.13 8.23 -16.96
C LYS A 368 -48.85 9.54 -17.29
N ARG A 369 -48.18 10.51 -17.96
CA ARG A 369 -48.75 11.80 -18.36
C ARG A 369 -49.12 11.84 -19.85
N ARG A 370 -48.92 10.77 -20.58
CA ARG A 370 -49.44 10.52 -21.94
C ARG A 370 -50.57 9.50 -21.89
#